data_b6c7843388ffa62cfd7ca7a99e99e2ba
#
_entry.id   b6c7843388ffa62cfd7ca7a99e99e2ba
#
_cell.length_a   1.000
_cell.length_b   1.000
_cell.length_c   1.000
_cell.angle_alpha   90.00
_cell.angle_beta   90.00
_cell.angle_gamma   90.00
#
_symmetry.space_group_name_H-M   'P 1'
#
loop_
_entity.id
_entity.type
_entity.pdbx_description
1 polymer ?
#
loop_
_entity_poly.entity_id
_entity_poly.type
_entity_poly.pdbx_seq_one_letter_code
_entity_poly.pdbx_strand_id
1 'polypeptide(L)'
;MTTRATTRRVPAIFMALGVVAASLIAVLWAATSIASADNGPADWTSFGIDAATQQASSESATKSSGSFDKVGEATLTEASVLTTSSSTDISAGIAAIEQEERAAEEARLAAERAVIEAATAAQAEYDAQVGTSLPDVDWSVGEEAFVAEWTIRIDNYLAGSPLAGKGSVFAQAAWDNQVDPRWSPAISNTESSKGSVCFKSHNAWGWGDTGWSNWDDAINAHVAGLAKGYGYSISLACAQKYCPPNYVNWYNNTLNQMALI
;
A
#
# COMPACT_ATOMS: atom_id res chain seq x y z
N MET A 1 -26.48 -49.03 -33.31
CA MET A 1 -25.63 -47.81 -33.19
C MET A 1 -25.86 -47.22 -31.80
N THR A 2 -24.98 -47.50 -30.88
CA THR A 2 -25.12 -47.15 -29.45
C THR A 2 -24.10 -46.04 -29.18
N THR A 3 -24.60 -44.79 -28.97
CA THR A 3 -23.81 -43.62 -28.64
C THR A 3 -23.39 -43.69 -27.17
N ARG A 4 -22.08 -43.83 -26.89
CA ARG A 4 -21.48 -43.75 -25.57
C ARG A 4 -21.34 -42.28 -25.19
N ALA A 5 -22.04 -41.86 -24.15
CA ALA A 5 -21.85 -40.56 -23.50
C ALA A 5 -20.56 -40.60 -22.68
N THR A 6 -19.60 -39.74 -23.03
CA THR A 6 -18.34 -39.53 -22.29
C THR A 6 -18.59 -38.49 -21.19
N THR A 7 -18.77 -38.98 -19.97
CA THR A 7 -18.83 -38.08 -18.79
C THR A 7 -17.45 -37.54 -18.51
N ARG A 8 -17.20 -36.24 -18.77
CA ARG A 8 -16.00 -35.56 -18.35
C ARG A 8 -15.99 -35.42 -16.83
N ARG A 9 -15.11 -36.13 -16.18
CA ARG A 9 -14.83 -35.98 -14.75
C ARG A 9 -14.07 -34.64 -14.58
N VAL A 10 -14.68 -33.67 -13.90
CA VAL A 10 -14.04 -32.43 -13.43
C VAL A 10 -13.08 -32.84 -12.32
N PRO A 11 -11.79 -32.51 -12.36
CA PRO A 11 -10.86 -32.92 -11.31
C PRO A 11 -11.19 -32.18 -10.00
N ALA A 12 -11.11 -32.95 -8.89
CA ALA A 12 -11.44 -32.53 -7.52
C ALA A 12 -10.51 -31.39 -6.96
N ILE A 13 -9.61 -30.87 -7.77
CA ILE A 13 -8.64 -29.84 -7.42
C ILE A 13 -9.31 -28.49 -7.12
N PHE A 14 -10.49 -28.22 -7.70
CA PHE A 14 -11.19 -26.93 -7.48
C PHE A 14 -11.78 -26.77 -6.07
N MET A 15 -11.93 -27.83 -5.29
CA MET A 15 -12.44 -27.72 -3.90
C MET A 15 -11.35 -27.37 -2.88
N ALA A 16 -10.08 -27.63 -3.16
CA ALA A 16 -9.00 -27.35 -2.22
C ALA A 16 -8.62 -25.84 -2.19
N LEU A 17 -8.72 -25.14 -3.33
CA LEU A 17 -8.40 -23.71 -3.39
C LEU A 17 -9.40 -22.83 -2.62
N GLY A 18 -10.67 -23.24 -2.55
CA GLY A 18 -11.70 -22.47 -1.84
C GLY A 18 -11.51 -22.45 -0.31
N VAL A 19 -10.90 -23.50 0.25
CA VAL A 19 -10.73 -23.64 1.71
C VAL A 19 -9.52 -22.84 2.20
N VAL A 20 -8.44 -22.75 1.42
CA VAL A 20 -7.24 -21.99 1.78
C VAL A 20 -7.50 -20.48 1.71
N ALA A 21 -8.23 -20.01 0.69
CA ALA A 21 -8.60 -18.60 0.58
C ALA A 21 -9.53 -18.13 1.73
N ALA A 22 -10.47 -18.99 2.15
CA ALA A 22 -11.37 -18.68 3.27
C ALA A 22 -10.63 -18.63 4.62
N SER A 23 -9.59 -19.44 4.81
CA SER A 23 -8.80 -19.45 6.04
C SER A 23 -7.90 -18.23 6.19
N LEU A 24 -7.35 -17.70 5.08
CA LEU A 24 -6.53 -16.49 5.10
C LEU A 24 -7.35 -15.22 5.36
N ILE A 25 -8.58 -15.15 4.87
CA ILE A 25 -9.50 -14.03 5.15
C ILE A 25 -9.91 -14.04 6.63
N ALA A 26 -10.08 -15.20 7.26
CA ALA A 26 -10.44 -15.30 8.68
C ALA A 26 -9.30 -14.84 9.61
N VAL A 27 -8.05 -15.07 9.26
CA VAL A 27 -6.89 -14.61 10.05
C VAL A 27 -6.70 -13.11 9.93
N LEU A 28 -6.93 -12.51 8.75
CA LEU A 28 -6.87 -11.06 8.58
C LEU A 28 -8.00 -10.35 9.36
N TRP A 29 -9.20 -10.96 9.45
CA TRP A 29 -10.33 -10.41 10.22
C TRP A 29 -10.10 -10.48 11.72
N ALA A 30 -9.41 -11.49 12.23
CA ALA A 30 -9.11 -11.63 13.65
C ALA A 30 -8.07 -10.60 14.13
N ALA A 31 -7.11 -10.22 13.30
CA ALA A 31 -6.10 -9.23 13.65
C ALA A 31 -6.64 -7.79 13.68
N THR A 32 -7.70 -7.49 12.89
CA THR A 32 -8.34 -6.16 12.88
C THR A 32 -9.40 -5.96 13.94
N SER A 33 -9.89 -7.04 14.56
CA SER A 33 -10.98 -6.97 15.56
C SER A 33 -10.54 -6.55 16.98
N ILE A 34 -9.24 -6.43 17.25
CA ILE A 34 -8.73 -6.00 18.56
C ILE A 34 -8.54 -4.48 18.67
N ALA A 35 -8.61 -3.74 17.55
CA ALA A 35 -8.35 -2.30 17.52
C ALA A 35 -9.59 -1.42 17.27
N SER A 36 -10.82 -1.94 17.31
CA SER A 36 -12.04 -1.15 17.05
C SER A 36 -13.12 -1.39 18.08
N ALA A 37 -12.92 -0.85 19.27
CA ALA A 37 -14.00 -0.40 20.12
C ALA A 37 -13.96 1.12 20.07
N ASP A 38 -14.57 1.73 19.10
CA ASP A 38 -15.48 2.87 19.14
C ASP A 38 -15.69 3.54 17.76
N ASN A 39 -16.98 3.77 17.43
CA ASN A 39 -17.56 4.82 16.60
C ASN A 39 -17.51 4.78 15.05
N GLY A 40 -18.71 4.57 14.47
CA GLY A 40 -19.23 5.24 13.28
C GLY A 40 -18.89 4.61 11.92
N PRO A 41 -19.72 4.83 10.89
CA PRO A 41 -19.50 4.26 9.56
C PRO A 41 -18.25 4.86 8.93
N ALA A 42 -17.34 3.99 8.50
CA ALA A 42 -16.10 4.38 7.84
C ALA A 42 -16.40 5.01 6.49
N ASP A 43 -16.10 6.29 6.38
CA ASP A 43 -16.05 7.04 5.13
C ASP A 43 -14.75 6.68 4.38
N TRP A 44 -14.88 6.03 3.22
CA TRP A 44 -13.78 5.53 2.40
C TRP A 44 -13.09 6.61 1.55
N THR A 45 -13.34 7.89 1.80
CA THR A 45 -12.89 9.00 0.96
C THR A 45 -11.60 9.70 1.42
N SER A 46 -10.89 9.20 2.46
CA SER A 46 -9.74 9.91 3.01
C SER A 46 -8.44 9.13 2.95
N PHE A 47 -7.81 9.06 1.77
CA PHE A 47 -6.35 8.98 1.66
C PHE A 47 -5.80 10.34 1.24
N GLY A 48 -6.02 11.34 2.10
CA GLY A 48 -5.36 12.63 2.00
C GLY A 48 -3.98 12.56 2.63
N ILE A 49 -2.97 12.90 1.86
CA ILE A 49 -1.64 13.20 2.37
C ILE A 49 -1.71 14.63 2.91
N ASP A 50 -1.95 14.79 4.21
CA ASP A 50 -1.83 16.10 4.84
C ASP A 50 -0.35 16.41 5.06
N ALA A 51 0.17 17.30 4.22
CA ALA A 51 1.39 18.03 4.50
C ALA A 51 1.08 19.01 5.65
N ALA A 52 1.52 18.69 6.86
CA ALA A 52 1.42 19.56 8.01
C ALA A 52 2.32 20.80 7.81
N THR A 53 1.73 21.89 7.36
CA THR A 53 2.32 23.22 7.48
C THR A 53 2.02 23.71 8.89
N GLN A 54 3.04 23.70 9.75
CA GLN A 54 2.99 24.42 11.02
C GLN A 54 3.00 25.91 10.76
N GLN A 55 1.90 26.55 11.03
CA GLN A 55 1.85 28.00 11.14
C GLN A 55 1.61 28.35 12.62
N ALA A 56 2.66 28.87 13.24
CA ALA A 56 2.60 29.44 14.56
C ALA A 56 1.81 30.76 14.49
N SER A 57 0.73 30.84 15.26
CA SER A 57 0.04 32.10 15.54
C SER A 57 0.12 32.37 17.02
N SER A 58 0.89 33.39 17.34
CA SER A 58 0.93 34.08 18.61
C SER A 58 -0.30 35.01 18.76
N GLU A 59 -1.06 34.85 19.83
CA GLU A 59 -1.88 35.95 20.38
C GLU A 59 -2.16 35.66 21.85
N SER A 60 -1.59 36.45 22.64
CA SER A 60 -2.05 37.70 23.29
C SER A 60 -2.67 37.43 24.68
N ALA A 61 -1.89 37.89 25.64
CA ALA A 61 -2.20 37.99 27.06
C ALA A 61 -3.39 38.93 27.33
N THR A 62 -4.29 38.53 28.15
CA THR A 62 -5.19 39.46 28.84
C THR A 62 -5.02 39.32 30.34
N LYS A 63 -4.53 40.38 30.92
CA LYS A 63 -4.43 40.61 32.37
C LYS A 63 -5.82 40.63 32.98
N SER A 64 -6.02 39.92 34.09
CA SER A 64 -7.03 40.27 35.08
C SER A 64 -6.35 40.43 36.42
N SER A 65 -6.37 41.66 36.86
CA SER A 65 -6.00 42.15 38.19
C SER A 65 -7.09 41.82 39.18
N GLY A 66 -6.77 41.08 40.23
CA GLY A 66 -7.65 40.83 41.39
C GLY A 66 -6.88 41.01 42.67
N SER A 67 -7.33 41.98 43.39
CA SER A 67 -6.93 42.53 44.69
C SER A 67 -6.67 41.47 45.78
N PHE A 68 -5.54 41.64 46.47
CA PHE A 68 -5.26 40.98 47.73
C PHE A 68 -5.89 41.75 48.87
N ASP A 69 -6.74 41.08 49.66
CA ASP A 69 -7.04 41.49 51.03
C ASP A 69 -6.53 40.49 52.03
N LYS A 70 -5.90 41.05 53.01
CA LYS A 70 -5.20 40.55 54.17
C LYS A 70 -6.20 39.91 55.11
N VAL A 71 -5.89 38.80 55.77
CA VAL A 71 -6.13 38.54 57.22
C VAL A 71 -5.64 37.12 57.59
N GLY A 72 -4.92 37.05 58.71
CA GLY A 72 -4.95 35.91 59.64
C GLY A 72 -3.61 35.16 59.82
N GLU A 73 -2.86 35.68 60.78
CA GLU A 73 -1.80 34.99 61.50
C GLU A 73 -2.38 33.82 62.28
N ALA A 74 -2.00 32.60 61.90
CA ALA A 74 -2.33 31.40 62.66
C ALA A 74 -1.08 30.54 62.85
N THR A 75 -0.71 30.41 64.04
CA THR A 75 0.23 29.58 64.76
C THR A 75 0.69 28.33 64.05
N LEU A 76 2.03 28.20 63.91
CA LEU A 76 2.73 26.99 63.56
C LEU A 76 2.53 25.87 64.61
N THR A 77 1.75 24.88 64.22
CA THR A 77 1.77 23.59 64.92
C THR A 77 2.63 22.65 64.07
N GLU A 78 3.67 22.11 64.65
CA GLU A 78 4.54 21.12 64.00
C GLU A 78 3.71 19.96 63.50
N ALA A 79 3.50 19.92 62.16
CA ALA A 79 3.07 18.71 61.48
C ALA A 79 4.26 17.88 61.18
N SER A 80 4.40 16.78 61.91
CA SER A 80 5.32 15.71 61.64
C SER A 80 5.16 15.25 60.21
N VAL A 81 6.08 15.65 59.33
CA VAL A 81 6.14 15.17 57.96
C VAL A 81 6.60 13.72 58.03
N LEU A 82 5.68 12.79 57.94
CA LEU A 82 5.92 11.41 57.59
C LEU A 82 6.41 11.38 56.12
N THR A 83 7.72 11.56 55.95
CA THR A 83 8.41 11.19 54.74
C THR A 83 8.50 9.67 54.64
N THR A 84 7.41 9.04 54.30
CA THR A 84 7.42 7.68 53.81
C THR A 84 7.87 7.74 52.35
N SER A 85 9.13 7.87 52.13
CA SER A 85 9.76 7.70 50.84
C SER A 85 9.69 6.21 50.49
N SER A 86 8.51 5.74 50.12
CA SER A 86 8.41 4.45 49.43
C SER A 86 8.83 4.70 47.98
N SER A 87 10.12 4.61 47.72
CA SER A 87 10.62 4.49 46.37
C SER A 87 10.19 3.10 45.87
N THR A 88 9.00 3.03 45.27
CA THR A 88 8.58 1.82 44.58
C THR A 88 9.53 1.68 43.38
N ASP A 89 10.35 0.64 43.43
CA ASP A 89 11.23 0.30 42.30
C ASP A 89 10.35 -0.15 41.11
N ILE A 90 10.14 0.75 40.17
CA ILE A 90 9.35 0.51 38.95
C ILE A 90 10.20 -0.10 37.82
N SER A 91 11.51 -0.29 38.03
CA SER A 91 12.43 -0.77 37.00
C SER A 91 12.03 -2.13 36.44
N ALA A 92 11.57 -3.04 37.28
CA ALA A 92 11.11 -4.36 36.87
C ALA A 92 9.84 -4.27 36.01
N GLY A 93 8.94 -3.33 36.33
CA GLY A 93 7.72 -3.07 35.56
C GLY A 93 8.04 -2.51 34.17
N ILE A 94 8.97 -1.55 34.11
CA ILE A 94 9.42 -0.98 32.83
C ILE A 94 10.08 -2.06 31.97
N ALA A 95 10.97 -2.87 32.53
CA ALA A 95 11.62 -3.96 31.81
C ALA A 95 10.63 -5.01 31.27
N ALA A 96 9.57 -5.31 32.02
CA ALA A 96 8.52 -6.21 31.58
C ALA A 96 7.74 -5.63 30.40
N ILE A 97 7.37 -4.34 30.43
CA ILE A 97 6.69 -3.65 29.34
C ILE A 97 7.57 -3.63 28.06
N GLU A 98 8.83 -3.26 28.20
CA GLU A 98 9.77 -3.27 27.06
C GLU A 98 9.97 -4.67 26.48
N GLN A 99 9.93 -5.70 27.29
CA GLN A 99 10.01 -7.09 26.82
C GLN A 99 8.73 -7.49 26.06
N GLU A 100 7.57 -7.11 26.55
CA GLU A 100 6.29 -7.37 25.92
C GLU A 100 6.18 -6.62 24.58
N GLU A 101 6.60 -5.35 24.53
CA GLU A 101 6.64 -4.55 23.30
C GLU A 101 7.57 -5.17 22.25
N ARG A 102 8.76 -5.62 22.66
CA ARG A 102 9.68 -6.31 21.74
C ARG A 102 9.09 -7.63 21.23
N ALA A 103 8.47 -8.42 22.08
CA ALA A 103 7.84 -9.67 21.69
C ALA A 103 6.65 -9.44 20.75
N ALA A 104 5.84 -8.38 20.98
CA ALA A 104 4.75 -8.00 20.11
C ALA A 104 5.25 -7.53 18.73
N GLU A 105 6.32 -6.73 18.71
CA GLU A 105 6.95 -6.29 17.46
C GLU A 105 7.56 -7.45 16.67
N GLU A 106 8.25 -8.37 17.32
CA GLU A 106 8.78 -9.57 16.69
C GLU A 106 7.65 -10.45 16.12
N ALA A 107 6.56 -10.62 16.86
CA ALA A 107 5.40 -11.36 16.39
C ALA A 107 4.73 -10.70 15.19
N ARG A 108 4.63 -9.36 15.20
CA ARG A 108 4.11 -8.58 14.08
C ARG A 108 4.97 -8.76 12.82
N LEU A 109 6.29 -8.62 12.95
CA LEU A 109 7.23 -8.81 11.84
C LEU A 109 7.23 -10.25 11.31
N ALA A 110 7.08 -11.25 12.21
CA ALA A 110 6.97 -12.64 11.80
C ALA A 110 5.66 -12.91 11.03
N ALA A 111 4.55 -12.33 11.48
CA ALA A 111 3.27 -12.43 10.77
C ALA A 111 3.32 -11.76 9.40
N GLU A 112 3.94 -10.58 9.29
CA GLU A 112 4.13 -9.89 8.02
C GLU A 112 4.97 -10.71 7.04
N ARG A 113 6.09 -11.29 7.50
CA ARG A 113 6.91 -12.20 6.67
C ARG A 113 6.15 -13.42 6.20
N ALA A 114 5.34 -14.03 7.06
CA ALA A 114 4.54 -15.19 6.70
C ALA A 114 3.49 -14.85 5.62
N VAL A 115 2.88 -13.66 5.68
CA VAL A 115 1.94 -13.17 4.65
C VAL A 115 2.65 -12.96 3.32
N ILE A 116 3.84 -12.35 3.33
CA ILE A 116 4.64 -12.14 2.12
C ILE A 116 5.05 -13.49 1.50
N GLU A 117 5.52 -14.42 2.31
CA GLU A 117 5.92 -15.75 1.84
C GLU A 117 4.73 -16.51 1.23
N ALA A 118 3.57 -16.49 1.89
CA ALA A 118 2.36 -17.12 1.37
C ALA A 118 1.89 -16.48 0.05
N ALA A 119 1.96 -15.15 -0.05
CA ALA A 119 1.62 -14.43 -1.28
C ALA A 119 2.59 -14.77 -2.42
N THR A 120 3.88 -14.87 -2.11
CA THR A 120 4.91 -15.24 -3.08
C THR A 120 4.73 -16.67 -3.59
N ALA A 121 4.43 -17.61 -2.68
CA ALA A 121 4.15 -19.00 -3.04
C ALA A 121 2.89 -19.12 -3.92
N ALA A 122 1.83 -18.41 -3.56
CA ALA A 122 0.59 -18.38 -4.34
C ALA A 122 0.81 -17.78 -5.74
N GLN A 123 1.65 -16.75 -5.84
CA GLN A 123 2.03 -16.16 -7.12
C GLN A 123 2.80 -17.17 -7.98
N ALA A 124 3.81 -17.83 -7.42
CA ALA A 124 4.61 -18.82 -8.14
C ALA A 124 3.76 -20.01 -8.65
N GLU A 125 2.81 -20.47 -7.84
CA GLU A 125 1.86 -21.52 -8.23
C GLU A 125 0.97 -21.05 -9.39
N TYR A 126 0.46 -19.82 -9.31
CA TYR A 126 -0.36 -19.23 -10.37
C TYR A 126 0.43 -19.09 -11.68
N ASP A 127 1.64 -18.54 -11.63
CA ASP A 127 2.50 -18.35 -12.81
C ASP A 127 2.86 -19.68 -13.47
N ALA A 128 3.09 -20.73 -12.68
CA ALA A 128 3.32 -22.08 -13.18
C ALA A 128 2.09 -22.68 -13.89
N GLN A 129 0.88 -22.33 -13.43
CA GLN A 129 -0.37 -22.80 -14.05
C GLN A 129 -0.71 -22.04 -15.34
N VAL A 130 -0.44 -20.75 -15.38
CA VAL A 130 -0.81 -19.87 -16.51
C VAL A 130 0.28 -19.84 -17.58
N GLY A 131 1.52 -20.19 -17.23
CA GLY A 131 2.66 -20.23 -18.17
C GLY A 131 3.09 -18.84 -18.66
N THR A 132 2.69 -17.78 -17.97
CA THR A 132 2.96 -16.39 -18.35
C THR A 132 3.96 -15.78 -17.38
N SER A 133 5.22 -16.16 -17.44
CA SER A 133 6.27 -15.40 -16.78
C SER A 133 6.84 -14.36 -17.75
N LEU A 134 6.84 -13.09 -17.35
CA LEU A 134 7.55 -12.05 -18.05
C LEU A 134 9.06 -12.25 -17.86
N PRO A 135 9.90 -11.92 -18.86
CA PRO A 135 11.34 -11.87 -18.64
C PRO A 135 11.71 -10.90 -17.52
N ASP A 136 12.72 -11.26 -16.75
CA ASP A 136 13.25 -10.36 -15.71
C ASP A 136 13.75 -9.06 -16.34
N VAL A 137 13.60 -7.96 -15.60
CA VAL A 137 14.14 -6.66 -15.99
C VAL A 137 15.62 -6.62 -15.64
N ASP A 138 16.47 -6.33 -16.62
CA ASP A 138 17.91 -6.21 -16.39
C ASP A 138 18.26 -4.81 -15.87
N TRP A 139 18.44 -4.72 -14.55
CA TRP A 139 18.85 -3.49 -13.85
C TRP A 139 20.37 -3.27 -13.89
N SER A 140 21.16 -4.23 -14.36
CA SER A 140 22.63 -4.16 -14.33
C SER A 140 23.22 -3.33 -15.47
N VAL A 141 22.43 -2.99 -16.47
CA VAL A 141 22.86 -2.25 -17.67
C VAL A 141 23.23 -0.79 -17.41
N GLY A 142 22.85 -0.25 -16.23
CA GLY A 142 23.00 1.15 -15.87
C GLY A 142 21.86 2.03 -16.39
N GLU A 143 21.70 3.19 -15.75
CA GLU A 143 20.55 4.10 -15.96
C GLU A 143 20.39 4.53 -17.42
N GLU A 144 21.45 5.03 -18.04
CA GLU A 144 21.39 5.57 -19.40
C GLU A 144 20.93 4.52 -20.41
N ALA A 145 21.51 3.32 -20.36
CA ALA A 145 21.14 2.22 -21.26
C ALA A 145 19.72 1.71 -20.97
N PHE A 146 19.36 1.59 -19.70
CA PHE A 146 18.02 1.21 -19.28
C PHE A 146 16.97 2.19 -19.80
N VAL A 147 17.13 3.47 -19.53
CA VAL A 147 16.19 4.50 -19.95
C VAL A 147 16.08 4.57 -21.47
N ALA A 148 17.21 4.46 -22.21
CA ALA A 148 17.19 4.46 -23.67
C ALA A 148 16.41 3.26 -24.24
N GLU A 149 16.64 2.05 -23.73
CA GLU A 149 15.96 0.84 -24.18
C GLU A 149 14.47 0.89 -23.91
N TRP A 150 14.11 1.18 -22.66
CA TRP A 150 12.69 1.19 -22.26
C TRP A 150 11.91 2.35 -22.84
N THR A 151 12.54 3.49 -23.13
CA THR A 151 11.90 4.59 -23.89
C THR A 151 11.38 4.07 -25.23
N ILE A 152 12.19 3.37 -25.98
CA ILE A 152 11.82 2.87 -27.32
C ILE A 152 10.67 1.86 -27.22
N ARG A 153 10.75 0.91 -26.29
CA ARG A 153 9.73 -0.12 -26.10
C ARG A 153 8.38 0.48 -25.70
N ILE A 154 8.41 1.38 -24.72
CA ILE A 154 7.19 2.03 -24.19
C ILE A 154 6.59 2.97 -25.24
N ASP A 155 7.39 3.75 -25.98
CA ASP A 155 6.88 4.63 -27.04
C ASP A 155 6.21 3.84 -28.18
N ASN A 156 6.79 2.71 -28.55
CA ASN A 156 6.16 1.81 -29.53
C ASN A 156 4.82 1.28 -29.02
N TYR A 157 4.75 0.88 -27.76
CA TYR A 157 3.52 0.40 -27.15
C TYR A 157 2.44 1.49 -27.02
N LEU A 158 2.84 2.72 -26.71
CA LEU A 158 1.92 3.85 -26.51
C LEU A 158 1.58 4.59 -27.82
N ALA A 159 2.13 4.17 -28.96
CA ALA A 159 1.90 4.82 -30.23
C ALA A 159 0.41 4.99 -30.54
N GLY A 160 0.02 6.18 -31.02
CA GLY A 160 -1.35 6.50 -31.37
C GLY A 160 -2.30 6.77 -30.19
N SER A 161 -1.78 6.85 -28.96
CA SER A 161 -2.55 7.17 -27.75
C SER A 161 -2.24 8.57 -27.23
N PRO A 162 -3.03 9.11 -26.28
CA PRO A 162 -2.70 10.35 -25.58
C PRO A 162 -1.36 10.32 -24.81
N LEU A 163 -0.88 9.14 -24.45
CA LEU A 163 0.42 8.92 -23.79
C LEU A 163 1.58 8.72 -24.78
N ALA A 164 1.36 8.82 -26.09
CA ALA A 164 2.42 8.68 -27.09
C ALA A 164 3.56 9.69 -26.86
N GLY A 165 4.82 9.23 -27.00
CA GLY A 165 6.00 10.05 -26.77
C GLY A 165 6.36 10.26 -25.29
N LYS A 166 5.74 9.52 -24.37
CA LYS A 166 6.02 9.58 -22.94
C LYS A 166 6.91 8.43 -22.45
N GLY A 167 7.47 7.63 -23.35
CA GLY A 167 8.32 6.49 -23.01
C GLY A 167 9.48 6.86 -22.12
N SER A 168 10.17 7.97 -22.37
CA SER A 168 11.29 8.42 -21.55
C SER A 168 10.89 8.78 -20.12
N VAL A 169 9.71 9.38 -19.94
CA VAL A 169 9.20 9.72 -18.60
C VAL A 169 8.88 8.46 -17.81
N PHE A 170 8.21 7.47 -18.43
CA PHE A 170 7.94 6.18 -17.81
C PHE A 170 9.24 5.43 -17.48
N ALA A 171 10.19 5.38 -18.40
CA ALA A 171 11.45 4.67 -18.20
C ALA A 171 12.28 5.29 -17.08
N GLN A 172 12.37 6.62 -17.02
CA GLN A 172 13.07 7.31 -15.94
C GLN A 172 12.37 7.10 -14.60
N ALA A 173 11.06 7.27 -14.54
CA ALA A 173 10.29 7.04 -13.32
C ALA A 173 10.43 5.59 -12.82
N ALA A 174 10.46 4.62 -13.73
CA ALA A 174 10.67 3.22 -13.41
C ALA A 174 12.08 2.98 -12.81
N TRP A 175 13.11 3.58 -13.40
CA TRP A 175 14.47 3.52 -12.88
C TRP A 175 14.58 4.12 -11.49
N ASP A 176 14.09 5.33 -11.31
CA ASP A 176 14.16 6.08 -10.05
C ASP A 176 13.47 5.36 -8.89
N ASN A 177 12.40 4.62 -9.19
CA ASN A 177 11.60 3.92 -8.19
C ASN A 177 11.83 2.40 -8.20
N GLN A 178 12.69 1.86 -9.06
CA GLN A 178 12.96 0.42 -9.22
C GLN A 178 11.70 -0.40 -9.52
N VAL A 179 10.76 0.19 -10.24
CA VAL A 179 9.49 -0.43 -10.65
C VAL A 179 9.64 -1.02 -12.04
N ASP A 180 9.08 -2.20 -12.28
CA ASP A 180 9.04 -2.80 -13.61
C ASP A 180 8.52 -1.78 -14.64
N PRO A 181 9.33 -1.40 -15.65
CA PRO A 181 9.01 -0.32 -16.58
C PRO A 181 7.77 -0.59 -17.45
N ARG A 182 7.36 -1.84 -17.56
CA ARG A 182 6.16 -2.26 -18.31
C ARG A 182 4.86 -2.01 -17.53
N TRP A 183 4.94 -1.98 -16.19
CA TRP A 183 3.76 -2.09 -15.35
C TRP A 183 2.85 -0.88 -15.42
N SER A 184 3.35 0.33 -15.19
CA SER A 184 2.54 1.54 -15.25
C SER A 184 1.93 1.81 -16.65
N PRO A 185 2.67 1.67 -17.76
CA PRO A 185 2.08 1.76 -19.10
C PRO A 185 0.99 0.71 -19.36
N ALA A 186 1.17 -0.52 -18.90
CA ALA A 186 0.18 -1.59 -19.05
C ALA A 186 -1.11 -1.31 -18.27
N ILE A 187 -1.00 -0.81 -17.02
CA ILE A 187 -2.17 -0.39 -16.23
C ILE A 187 -2.95 0.71 -16.96
N SER A 188 -2.26 1.69 -17.56
CA SER A 188 -2.94 2.76 -18.30
C SER A 188 -3.80 2.22 -19.44
N ASN A 189 -3.40 1.12 -20.07
CA ASN A 189 -4.22 0.46 -21.07
C ASN A 189 -5.46 -0.20 -20.45
N THR A 190 -5.27 -0.94 -19.36
CA THR A 190 -6.34 -1.67 -18.67
C THR A 190 -7.42 -0.71 -18.15
N GLU A 191 -7.03 0.44 -17.61
CA GLU A 191 -7.93 1.40 -16.96
C GLU A 191 -8.56 2.42 -17.90
N SER A 192 -7.83 2.89 -18.93
CA SER A 192 -8.25 4.05 -19.72
C SER A 192 -7.94 3.97 -21.20
N SER A 193 -7.55 2.80 -21.72
CA SER A 193 -7.07 2.66 -23.10
C SER A 193 -5.93 3.65 -23.40
N LYS A 194 -4.88 3.61 -22.55
CA LYS A 194 -3.69 4.45 -22.66
C LYS A 194 -4.00 5.95 -22.59
N GLY A 195 -4.90 6.32 -21.68
CA GLY A 195 -5.29 7.71 -21.46
C GLY A 195 -6.37 8.24 -22.39
N SER A 196 -6.97 7.41 -23.26
CA SER A 196 -8.04 7.85 -24.17
C SER A 196 -9.35 8.16 -23.46
N VAL A 197 -9.63 7.50 -22.33
CA VAL A 197 -10.87 7.67 -21.55
C VAL A 197 -10.50 7.84 -20.08
N CYS A 198 -10.17 9.07 -19.68
CA CYS A 198 -9.83 9.40 -18.30
C CYS A 198 -11.00 10.03 -17.57
N PHE A 199 -11.31 9.55 -16.36
CA PHE A 199 -12.34 10.15 -15.51
C PHE A 199 -11.88 11.49 -14.90
N LYS A 200 -10.59 11.64 -14.62
CA LYS A 200 -9.95 12.89 -14.16
C LYS A 200 -8.84 13.30 -15.12
N SER A 201 -8.53 14.58 -15.19
CA SER A 201 -7.48 15.11 -16.07
C SER A 201 -6.15 14.39 -15.86
N HIS A 202 -5.56 13.85 -16.94
CA HIS A 202 -4.30 13.11 -16.96
C HIS A 202 -4.23 11.91 -15.99
N ASN A 203 -5.37 11.38 -15.53
CA ASN A 203 -5.42 10.18 -14.70
C ASN A 203 -5.76 8.95 -15.55
N ALA A 204 -4.74 8.35 -16.15
CA ALA A 204 -4.89 7.17 -16.99
C ALA A 204 -5.03 5.85 -16.22
N TRP A 205 -4.93 5.87 -14.89
CA TRP A 205 -4.80 4.67 -14.04
C TRP A 205 -5.97 4.46 -13.07
N GLY A 206 -7.00 5.30 -13.10
CA GLY A 206 -8.06 5.24 -12.09
C GLY A 206 -7.54 5.53 -10.67
N TRP A 207 -6.49 6.36 -10.54
CA TRP A 207 -5.78 6.62 -9.29
C TRP A 207 -6.53 7.59 -8.40
N GLY A 208 -7.54 7.07 -7.70
CA GLY A 208 -8.40 7.85 -6.81
C GLY A 208 -9.08 9.04 -7.50
N ASP A 209 -9.37 10.07 -6.74
CA ASP A 209 -9.96 11.31 -7.23
C ASP A 209 -8.94 12.35 -7.75
N THR A 210 -7.68 11.96 -7.89
CA THR A 210 -6.61 12.85 -8.28
C THR A 210 -6.64 13.13 -9.79
N GLY A 211 -6.46 14.40 -10.16
CA GLY A 211 -6.15 14.82 -11.52
C GLY A 211 -4.81 15.59 -11.52
N TRP A 212 -4.14 15.57 -12.67
CA TRP A 212 -2.86 16.28 -12.85
C TRP A 212 -2.95 17.32 -13.95
N SER A 213 -2.02 18.27 -13.96
CA SER A 213 -1.94 19.33 -14.97
C SER A 213 -1.32 18.84 -16.29
N ASN A 214 -0.51 17.80 -16.24
CA ASN A 214 0.18 17.22 -17.38
C ASN A 214 0.45 15.73 -17.15
N TRP A 215 0.85 15.03 -18.23
CA TRP A 215 1.15 13.60 -18.19
C TRP A 215 2.42 13.26 -17.42
N ASP A 216 3.43 14.14 -17.42
CA ASP A 216 4.73 13.86 -16.81
C ASP A 216 4.60 13.79 -15.28
N ASP A 217 3.88 14.75 -14.68
CA ASP A 217 3.57 14.73 -13.25
C ASP A 217 2.72 13.51 -12.88
N ALA A 218 1.75 13.18 -13.72
CA ALA A 218 0.87 12.03 -13.50
C ALA A 218 1.62 10.70 -13.53
N ILE A 219 2.51 10.50 -14.51
CA ILE A 219 3.34 9.31 -14.64
C ILE A 219 4.26 9.15 -13.43
N ASN A 220 5.00 10.21 -13.08
CA ASN A 220 5.91 10.18 -11.94
C ASN A 220 5.18 9.87 -10.64
N ALA A 221 4.03 10.50 -10.40
CA ALA A 221 3.22 10.26 -9.22
C ALA A 221 2.70 8.82 -9.16
N HIS A 222 2.22 8.29 -10.31
CA HIS A 222 1.71 6.93 -10.36
C HIS A 222 2.81 5.88 -10.11
N VAL A 223 3.95 5.99 -10.80
CA VAL A 223 5.06 5.02 -10.64
C VAL A 223 5.61 5.05 -9.20
N ALA A 224 5.82 6.23 -8.62
CA ALA A 224 6.22 6.37 -7.22
C ALA A 224 5.16 5.79 -6.26
N GLY A 225 3.88 5.95 -6.58
CA GLY A 225 2.77 5.38 -5.83
C GLY A 225 2.73 3.86 -5.89
N LEU A 226 3.06 3.25 -7.04
CA LEU A 226 3.19 1.80 -7.18
C LEU A 226 4.29 1.27 -6.25
N ALA A 227 5.50 1.83 -6.31
CA ALA A 227 6.61 1.43 -5.44
C ALA A 227 6.23 1.50 -3.96
N LYS A 228 5.59 2.60 -3.56
CA LYS A 228 5.24 2.84 -2.16
C LYS A 228 4.13 1.93 -1.63
N GLY A 229 3.15 1.61 -2.47
CA GLY A 229 1.90 1.00 -1.99
C GLY A 229 1.59 -0.38 -2.54
N TYR A 230 2.22 -0.80 -3.65
CA TYR A 230 1.86 -2.02 -4.36
C TYR A 230 3.05 -2.94 -4.64
N GLY A 231 4.27 -2.44 -4.49
CA GLY A 231 5.50 -3.16 -4.77
C GLY A 231 6.16 -2.73 -6.09
N TYR A 232 7.11 -3.52 -6.55
CA TYR A 232 7.99 -3.17 -7.67
C TYR A 232 7.61 -3.82 -8.99
N SER A 233 6.70 -4.79 -8.97
CA SER A 233 6.16 -5.47 -10.16
C SER A 233 4.74 -5.96 -9.87
N ILE A 234 4.06 -6.40 -10.94
CA ILE A 234 2.69 -6.94 -10.83
C ILE A 234 2.67 -8.25 -10.02
N SER A 235 1.68 -8.40 -9.16
CA SER A 235 1.38 -9.63 -8.43
C SER A 235 -0.12 -9.77 -8.20
N LEU A 236 -0.59 -10.99 -7.89
CA LEU A 236 -2.00 -11.20 -7.51
C LEU A 236 -2.39 -10.42 -6.26
N ALA A 237 -1.46 -10.27 -5.30
CA ALA A 237 -1.69 -9.49 -4.08
C ALA A 237 -1.89 -8.01 -4.38
N CYS A 238 -1.06 -7.42 -5.27
CA CYS A 238 -1.24 -6.03 -5.68
C CYS A 238 -2.50 -5.83 -6.52
N ALA A 239 -2.85 -6.80 -7.39
CA ALA A 239 -4.07 -6.77 -8.18
C ALA A 239 -5.32 -6.80 -7.29
N GLN A 240 -5.32 -7.63 -6.25
CA GLN A 240 -6.41 -7.69 -5.28
C GLN A 240 -6.61 -6.37 -4.54
N LYS A 241 -5.53 -5.65 -4.24
CA LYS A 241 -5.58 -4.32 -3.65
C LYS A 241 -6.05 -3.26 -4.64
N TYR A 242 -5.65 -3.36 -5.91
CA TYR A 242 -5.95 -2.38 -6.96
C TYR A 242 -7.41 -2.48 -7.43
N CYS A 243 -7.89 -3.69 -7.69
CA CYS A 243 -9.22 -3.99 -8.25
C CYS A 243 -9.89 -5.15 -7.49
N PRO A 244 -10.30 -4.98 -6.21
CA PRO A 244 -10.72 -6.05 -5.32
C PRO A 244 -11.74 -7.04 -5.91
N PRO A 245 -12.85 -6.62 -6.57
CA PRO A 245 -13.87 -7.57 -6.98
C PRO A 245 -13.49 -8.38 -8.22
N ASN A 246 -12.53 -7.92 -9.04
CA ASN A 246 -12.21 -8.53 -10.34
C ASN A 246 -10.70 -8.69 -10.56
N TYR A 247 -9.95 -8.84 -9.49
CA TYR A 247 -8.49 -8.76 -9.51
C TYR A 247 -7.81 -9.81 -10.40
N VAL A 248 -8.35 -11.02 -10.54
CA VAL A 248 -7.76 -12.05 -11.41
C VAL A 248 -7.82 -11.65 -12.88
N ASN A 249 -8.96 -11.15 -13.35
CA ASN A 249 -9.08 -10.65 -14.72
C ASN A 249 -8.22 -9.41 -14.95
N TRP A 250 -8.19 -8.50 -13.96
CA TRP A 250 -7.35 -7.30 -14.00
C TRP A 250 -5.87 -7.67 -14.09
N TYR A 251 -5.42 -8.63 -13.26
CA TYR A 251 -4.06 -9.15 -13.28
C TYR A 251 -3.70 -9.71 -14.67
N ASN A 252 -4.52 -10.63 -15.18
CA ASN A 252 -4.28 -11.24 -16.49
C ASN A 252 -4.26 -10.22 -17.63
N ASN A 253 -5.20 -9.29 -17.63
CA ASN A 253 -5.25 -8.24 -18.66
C ASN A 253 -4.00 -7.37 -18.60
N THR A 254 -3.60 -6.92 -17.41
CA THR A 254 -2.42 -6.09 -17.23
C THR A 254 -1.14 -6.85 -17.59
N LEU A 255 -1.01 -8.11 -17.16
CA LEU A 255 0.13 -8.96 -17.49
C LEU A 255 0.26 -9.18 -19.01
N ASN A 256 -0.85 -9.43 -19.70
CA ASN A 256 -0.87 -9.54 -21.15
C ASN A 256 -0.44 -8.24 -21.85
N GLN A 257 -0.80 -7.09 -21.29
CA GLN A 257 -0.34 -5.80 -21.81
C GLN A 257 1.15 -5.57 -21.55
N MET A 258 1.66 -5.97 -20.38
CA MET A 258 3.10 -5.94 -20.09
C MET A 258 3.91 -6.78 -21.05
N ALA A 259 3.40 -7.91 -21.51
CA ALA A 259 4.05 -8.79 -22.47
C ALA A 259 4.16 -8.19 -23.88
N LEU A 260 3.48 -7.09 -24.17
CA LEU A 260 3.54 -6.37 -25.45
C LEU A 260 4.60 -5.26 -25.46
N ILE A 261 5.22 -4.99 -24.31
CA ILE A 261 6.26 -3.97 -24.13
C ILE A 261 7.64 -4.62 -24.04
#